data_727ac78ca0429d4ed5ee3e07b1bbf535
#
_entry.id   727ac78ca0429d4ed5ee3e07b1bbf535
#
_cell.length_a   1.000
_cell.length_b   1.000
_cell.length_c   1.000
_cell.angle_alpha   90.00
_cell.angle_beta   90.00
_cell.angle_gamma   90.00
#
_symmetry.space_group_name_H-M   'P 1'
#
loop_
_entity.id
_entity.type
_entity.pdbx_description
1 polymer ?
#
loop_
_entity_poly.entity_id
_entity_poly.type
_entity_poly.pdbx_seq_one_letter_code
_entity_poly.pdbx_strand_id
1 'polypeptide(L)' 'MTRQEAIKNVLQSQEFLDVIEELRSNQLNGIRYSTPSDKDARELFYNRLQAIDEIMGYLESIAKDSEIKDKAWKIL' A
#
# COMPACT_ATOMS: atom_id res chain seq x y z
N MET A 1 -23.38 -0.23 -7.93
CA MET A 1 -21.91 0.03 -7.93
C MET A 1 -21.16 -1.28 -7.93
N THR A 2 -20.25 -1.47 -8.86
CA THR A 2 -19.41 -2.66 -8.89
C THR A 2 -18.29 -2.57 -7.86
N ARG A 3 -17.67 -3.70 -7.55
CA ARG A 3 -16.51 -3.74 -6.67
C ARG A 3 -15.39 -2.85 -7.20
N GLN A 4 -15.13 -2.91 -8.51
CA GLN A 4 -14.12 -2.09 -9.16
C GLN A 4 -14.39 -0.60 -8.98
N GLU A 5 -15.63 -0.18 -9.18
CA GLU A 5 -16.02 1.22 -9.02
C GLU A 5 -15.88 1.68 -7.56
N ALA A 6 -16.28 0.83 -6.62
CA ALA A 6 -16.15 1.14 -5.20
C ALA A 6 -14.69 1.36 -4.82
N ILE A 7 -13.78 0.49 -5.30
CA ILE A 7 -12.37 0.62 -4.99
C ILE A 7 -11.77 1.83 -5.69
N LYS A 8 -12.16 2.13 -6.94
CA LYS A 8 -11.76 3.37 -7.60
C LYS A 8 -12.13 4.59 -6.78
N ASN A 9 -13.35 4.61 -6.24
CA ASN A 9 -13.79 5.72 -5.42
C ASN A 9 -12.95 5.87 -4.15
N VAL A 10 -12.59 4.77 -3.51
CA VAL A 10 -11.71 4.79 -2.33
C VAL A 10 -10.35 5.37 -2.69
N LEU A 11 -9.76 4.94 -3.80
CA LEU A 11 -8.44 5.40 -4.23
C LEU A 11 -8.44 6.87 -4.68
N GLN A 12 -9.62 7.43 -4.98
CA GLN A 12 -9.76 8.83 -5.32
C GLN A 12 -10.08 9.70 -4.09
N SER A 13 -10.32 9.08 -2.95
CA SER A 13 -10.60 9.82 -1.71
C SER A 13 -9.32 10.42 -1.15
N GLN A 14 -9.26 11.74 -1.06
CA GLN A 14 -8.10 12.41 -0.52
C GLN A 14 -7.88 12.05 0.94
N GLU A 15 -8.94 11.92 1.70
CA GLU A 15 -8.85 11.54 3.11
C GLU A 15 -8.25 10.14 3.28
N PHE A 16 -8.64 9.21 2.44
CA PHE A 16 -8.06 7.86 2.46
C PHE A 16 -6.57 7.89 2.13
N LEU A 17 -6.20 8.61 1.07
CA LEU A 17 -4.80 8.71 0.66
C LEU A 17 -3.95 9.40 1.72
N ASP A 18 -4.50 10.42 2.39
CA ASP A 18 -3.81 11.11 3.47
C ASP A 18 -3.56 10.18 4.66
N VAL A 19 -4.52 9.34 5.01
CA VAL A 19 -4.36 8.37 6.10
C VAL A 19 -3.30 7.33 5.75
N ILE A 20 -3.30 6.83 4.52
CA ILE A 20 -2.29 5.87 4.06
C ILE A 20 -0.89 6.51 4.11
N GLU A 21 -0.77 7.76 3.66
CA GLU A 21 0.50 8.46 3.71
C GLU A 21 0.97 8.69 5.15
N GLU A 22 0.06 9.00 6.05
CA GLU A 22 0.35 9.14 7.47
C GLU A 22 0.86 7.83 8.07
N LEU A 23 0.20 6.71 7.77
CA LEU A 23 0.64 5.39 8.22
C LEU A 23 2.03 5.05 7.70
N ARG A 24 2.27 5.33 6.42
CA ARG A 24 3.57 5.11 5.80
C ARG A 24 4.65 5.94 6.47
N SER A 25 4.37 7.22 6.69
CA SER A 25 5.29 8.12 7.37
C SER A 25 5.62 7.67 8.78
N ASN A 26 4.62 7.15 9.51
CA ASN A 26 4.83 6.62 10.86
C ASN A 26 5.83 5.46 10.87
N GLN A 27 5.73 4.55 9.88
CA GLN A 27 6.67 3.45 9.79
C GLN A 27 8.09 3.93 9.41
N LEU A 28 8.18 4.85 8.47
CA LEU A 28 9.46 5.43 8.07
C LEU A 28 10.13 6.15 9.25
N ASN A 29 9.36 6.88 10.04
CA ASN A 29 9.88 7.57 11.22
C ASN A 29 10.35 6.55 12.28
N GLY A 30 9.64 5.44 12.45
CA GLY A 30 10.07 4.37 13.33
C GLY A 30 11.44 3.83 12.96
N ILE A 31 11.68 3.63 11.65
CA ILE A 31 12.98 3.19 11.16
C ILE A 31 14.03 4.29 11.36
N ARG A 32 13.68 5.52 10.98
CA ARG A 32 14.61 6.66 11.00
C ARG A 32 15.15 6.96 12.39
N TYR A 33 14.28 6.86 13.40
CA TYR A 33 14.65 7.19 14.78
C TYR A 33 15.02 5.99 15.63
N SER A 34 15.17 4.82 15.03
CA SER A 34 15.63 3.64 15.75
C SER A 34 17.13 3.74 16.05
N THR A 35 17.54 3.13 17.15
CA THR A 35 18.96 3.05 17.50
C THR A 35 19.60 1.84 16.81
N PRO A 36 20.94 1.77 16.73
CA PRO A 36 21.60 0.61 16.15
C PRO A 36 21.24 -0.73 16.82
N SER A 37 20.86 -0.70 18.09
CA SER A 37 20.48 -1.90 18.83
C SER A 37 19.03 -2.35 18.58
N ASP A 38 18.22 -1.52 17.87
CA ASP A 38 16.80 -1.78 17.66
C ASP A 38 16.53 -2.51 16.32
N LYS A 39 17.36 -3.47 15.97
CA LYS A 39 17.25 -4.18 14.71
C LYS A 39 15.88 -4.82 14.52
N ASP A 40 15.37 -5.50 15.54
CA ASP A 40 14.08 -6.19 15.44
C ASP A 40 12.94 -5.19 15.26
N ALA A 41 13.01 -4.04 15.93
CA ALA A 41 12.02 -2.98 15.77
C ALA A 41 12.05 -2.42 14.35
N ARG A 42 13.23 -2.20 13.76
CA ARG A 42 13.36 -1.73 12.40
C ARG A 42 12.76 -2.71 11.41
N GLU A 43 13.00 -4.00 11.60
CA GLU A 43 12.43 -5.04 10.73
C GLU A 43 10.90 -5.03 10.80
N LEU A 44 10.34 -4.82 11.99
CA LEU A 44 8.90 -4.73 12.15
C LEU A 44 8.32 -3.54 11.39
N PHE A 45 8.93 -2.36 11.53
CA PHE A 45 8.48 -1.18 10.80
C PHE A 45 8.61 -1.37 9.29
N TYR A 46 9.70 -1.97 8.84
CA TYR A 46 9.91 -2.26 7.43
C TYR A 46 8.86 -3.23 6.90
N ASN A 47 8.54 -4.27 7.65
CA ASN A 47 7.51 -5.24 7.26
C ASN A 47 6.13 -4.59 7.18
N ARG A 48 5.82 -3.67 8.10
CA ARG A 48 4.57 -2.92 8.07
C ARG A 48 4.49 -2.02 6.84
N LEU A 49 5.60 -1.39 6.49
CA LEU A 49 5.67 -0.55 5.29
C LEU A 49 5.42 -1.37 4.03
N GLN A 50 6.04 -2.55 3.93
CA GLN A 50 5.80 -3.47 2.82
C GLN A 50 4.33 -3.92 2.77
N ALA A 51 3.72 -4.19 3.92
CA ALA A 51 2.32 -4.59 3.99
C ALA A 51 1.40 -3.48 3.47
N ILE A 52 1.67 -2.23 3.84
CA ILE A 52 0.91 -1.08 3.35
C ILE A 52 1.01 -1.00 1.83
N ASP A 53 2.21 -1.11 1.28
CA ASP A 53 2.44 -1.05 -0.16
C ASP A 53 1.78 -2.22 -0.88
N GLU A 54 1.78 -3.39 -0.29
CA GLU A 54 1.12 -4.57 -0.85
C GLU A 54 -0.40 -4.39 -0.90
N ILE A 55 -0.98 -3.88 0.18
CA ILE A 55 -2.42 -3.60 0.23
C ILE A 55 -2.79 -2.56 -0.82
N MET A 56 -2.02 -1.48 -0.92
CA MET A 56 -2.29 -0.43 -1.91
C MET A 56 -2.15 -0.95 -3.33
N GLY A 57 -1.14 -1.76 -3.60
CA GLY A 57 -0.95 -2.39 -4.91
C GLY A 57 -2.11 -3.30 -5.27
N TYR A 58 -2.62 -4.05 -4.30
CA TYR A 58 -3.77 -4.92 -4.52
C TYR A 58 -5.04 -4.13 -4.82
N LEU A 59 -5.28 -3.05 -4.08
CA LEU A 59 -6.42 -2.17 -4.34
C LEU A 59 -6.33 -1.54 -5.73
N GLU A 60 -5.15 -1.09 -6.12
CA GLU A 60 -4.93 -0.54 -7.46
C GLU A 60 -5.19 -1.57 -8.55
N SER A 61 -4.80 -2.83 -8.31
CA SER A 61 -5.04 -3.90 -9.27
C SER A 61 -6.53 -4.17 -9.43
N ILE A 62 -7.30 -4.10 -8.36
CA ILE A 62 -8.76 -4.24 -8.44
C ILE A 62 -9.36 -3.10 -9.24
N ALA A 63 -8.91 -1.87 -9.00
CA ALA A 63 -9.41 -0.69 -9.71
C ALA A 63 -9.12 -0.73 -11.21
N LYS A 64 -8.06 -1.43 -11.60
CA LYS A 64 -7.64 -1.55 -13.00
C LYS A 64 -7.88 -2.96 -13.56
N ASP A 65 -8.84 -3.66 -13.00
CA ASP A 65 -9.05 -5.09 -13.28
C ASP A 65 -9.06 -5.43 -14.76
N SER A 66 -9.80 -4.68 -15.58
CA SER A 66 -9.89 -4.96 -17.01
C SER A 66 -8.55 -4.78 -17.72
N GLU A 67 -7.78 -3.77 -17.35
CA GLU A 67 -6.45 -3.53 -17.92
C GLU A 67 -5.45 -4.59 -17.51
N ILE A 68 -5.52 -5.02 -16.26
CA ILE A 68 -4.60 -6.01 -15.71
C ILE A 68 -4.86 -7.38 -16.31
N LYS A 69 -6.11 -7.74 -16.53
CA LYS A 69 -6.44 -9.02 -17.18
C LYS A 69 -5.81 -9.11 -18.56
N ASP A 70 -5.82 -8.01 -19.31
CA ASP A 70 -5.23 -8.00 -20.65
C ASP A 70 -3.70 -8.06 -20.60
N LYS A 71 -3.08 -7.55 -19.55
CA LYS A 71 -1.62 -7.50 -19.43
C LYS A 71 -1.05 -8.71 -18.70
N ALA A 72 -1.75 -9.21 -17.70
CA ALA A 72 -1.23 -10.27 -16.84
C ALA A 72 -0.98 -11.56 -17.60
N TRP A 73 -1.89 -11.98 -18.47
CA TRP A 73 -1.72 -13.20 -19.20
C TRP A 73 -0.61 -13.11 -20.26
N LYS A 74 -0.23 -11.90 -20.66
CA LYS A 74 0.91 -11.70 -21.55
C LYS A 74 2.24 -11.85 -20.85
N ILE A 75 2.25 -11.63 -19.56
CA ILE A 75 3.44 -11.79 -18.73
C ILE A 75 3.65 -13.25 -18.37
N LEU A 76 2.56 -13.97 -18.23
CA LEU A 76 2.58 -15.38 -17.90
C LEU A 76 2.91 -16.24 -19.12
#